data_cd1d5a4ef17f337bd1c2ad615ed3ca87
#
_entry.id   cd1d5a4ef17f337bd1c2ad615ed3ca87
#
_cell.length_a   1.000
_cell.length_b   1.000
_cell.length_c   1.000
_cell.angle_alpha   90.00
_cell.angle_beta   90.00
_cell.angle_gamma   90.00
#
_symmetry.space_group_name_H-M   'P 1'
#
loop_
_entity.id
_entity.type
_entity.pdbx_description
1 polymer ?
#
loop_
_entity_poly.entity_id
_entity_poly.type
_entity_poly.pdbx_seq_one_letter_code
_entity_poly.pdbx_strand_id
1 'polypeptide(L)'
;MNTETLQAALADLFAPWVQAMNLRVESFEPGRVTLCLPQSDQLSRIGNMLSGQAMMAAADTAMVLALISHFGAFRPCTTVQMNSSFLKPLSNQDALVEARVLRCGKALAFGEIDICGANDGKSACRATTTYALL
;
A
#
# COMPACT_ATOMS: atom_id res chain seq x y z
N MET A 1 16.36 9.65 3.76
CA MET A 1 15.11 8.85 3.77
C MET A 1 15.32 7.64 4.67
N ASN A 2 14.41 7.43 5.61
CA ASN A 2 14.44 6.29 6.50
C ASN A 2 12.99 5.84 6.78
N THR A 3 12.83 4.74 7.52
CA THR A 3 11.49 4.21 7.84
C THR A 3 10.68 5.20 8.67
N GLU A 4 11.31 5.97 9.54
CA GLU A 4 10.62 6.98 10.35
C GLU A 4 10.03 8.10 9.49
N THR A 5 10.76 8.53 8.46
CA THR A 5 10.28 9.55 7.51
C THR A 5 9.04 9.04 6.77
N LEU A 6 9.07 7.79 6.30
CA LEU A 6 7.93 7.17 5.62
C LEU A 6 6.76 6.97 6.59
N GLN A 7 7.03 6.57 7.82
CA GLN A 7 5.99 6.40 8.83
C GLN A 7 5.32 7.75 9.14
N ALA A 8 6.10 8.83 9.20
CA ALA A 8 5.55 10.18 9.40
C ALA A 8 4.65 10.59 8.24
N ALA A 9 4.99 10.22 7.01
CA ALA A 9 4.15 10.50 5.86
C ALA A 9 2.77 9.83 5.99
N LEU A 10 2.70 8.63 6.54
CA LEU A 10 1.43 7.96 6.81
C LEU A 10 0.55 8.77 7.78
N ALA A 11 1.16 9.47 8.73
CA ALA A 11 0.42 10.28 9.69
C ALA A 11 0.00 11.65 9.13
N ASP A 12 0.71 12.16 8.12
CA ASP A 12 0.56 13.56 7.69
C ASP A 12 -0.18 13.73 6.36
N LEU A 13 -0.09 12.77 5.44
CA LEU A 13 -0.50 12.99 4.06
C LEU A 13 -1.85 12.37 3.68
N PHE A 14 -2.35 11.45 4.47
CA PHE A 14 -3.51 10.65 4.09
C PHE A 14 -4.75 11.04 4.86
N ALA A 15 -5.91 10.72 4.29
CA ALA A 15 -7.20 10.99 4.93
C ALA A 15 -7.29 10.28 6.30
N PRO A 16 -8.05 10.84 7.25
CA PRO A 16 -8.14 10.25 8.59
C PRO A 16 -8.53 8.78 8.62
N TRP A 17 -9.44 8.35 7.73
CA TRP A 17 -9.84 6.94 7.69
C TRP A 17 -8.72 6.02 7.21
N VAL A 18 -7.84 6.52 6.34
CA VAL A 18 -6.65 5.76 5.91
C VAL A 18 -5.65 5.66 7.05
N GLN A 19 -5.44 6.77 7.77
CA GLN A 19 -4.59 6.77 8.96
C GLN A 19 -5.08 5.78 10.01
N ALA A 20 -6.41 5.66 10.15
CA ALA A 20 -7.04 4.74 11.11
C ALA A 20 -6.80 3.26 10.76
N MET A 21 -6.33 2.94 9.57
CA MET A 21 -5.94 1.57 9.20
C MET A 21 -4.68 1.11 9.95
N ASN A 22 -3.94 2.04 10.53
CA ASN A 22 -2.72 1.77 11.31
C ASN A 22 -1.64 1.05 10.51
N LEU A 23 -1.50 1.40 9.24
CA LEU A 23 -0.42 0.88 8.40
C LEU A 23 0.94 1.20 9.02
N ARG A 24 1.84 0.24 8.97
CA ARG A 24 3.17 0.36 9.56
C ARG A 24 4.23 0.03 8.54
N VAL A 25 5.25 0.89 8.42
CA VAL A 25 6.37 0.64 7.51
C VAL A 25 7.27 -0.45 8.11
N GLU A 26 7.38 -1.57 7.39
CA GLU A 26 8.28 -2.67 7.78
C GLU A 26 9.68 -2.48 7.20
N SER A 27 9.76 -2.16 5.92
CA SER A 27 11.04 -1.98 5.24
C SER A 27 10.84 -1.18 3.96
N PHE A 28 11.95 -0.63 3.44
CA PHE A 28 11.93 0.04 2.15
C PHE A 28 13.31 0.03 1.51
N GLU A 29 13.32 0.24 0.22
CA GLU A 29 14.47 0.68 -0.58
C GLU A 29 13.93 1.64 -1.64
N PRO A 30 14.77 2.42 -2.34
CA PRO A 30 14.26 3.37 -3.32
C PRO A 30 13.34 2.69 -4.35
N GLY A 31 12.09 3.18 -4.42
CA GLY A 31 11.09 2.63 -5.32
C GLY A 31 10.37 1.38 -4.85
N ARG A 32 10.60 0.95 -3.61
CA ARG A 32 9.96 -0.26 -3.07
C ARG A 32 9.69 -0.09 -1.58
N VAL A 33 8.50 -0.46 -1.14
CA VAL A 33 8.13 -0.38 0.28
C VAL A 33 7.31 -1.61 0.67
N THR A 34 7.51 -2.08 1.88
CA THR A 34 6.66 -3.11 2.49
C THR A 34 6.01 -2.53 3.72
N LEU A 35 4.69 -2.56 3.76
CA LEU A 35 3.88 -2.15 4.90
C LEU A 35 3.24 -3.35 5.55
N CYS A 36 2.97 -3.24 6.85
CA CYS A 36 2.10 -4.16 7.55
C CYS A 36 0.75 -3.51 7.78
N LEU A 37 -0.31 -4.19 7.38
CA LEU A 37 -1.69 -3.83 7.71
C LEU A 37 -2.14 -4.74 8.84
N PRO A 38 -2.24 -4.22 10.09
CA PRO A 38 -2.67 -5.05 11.21
C PRO A 38 -4.09 -5.56 11.02
N GLN A 39 -4.33 -6.81 11.43
CA GLN A 39 -5.67 -7.38 11.43
C GLN A 39 -6.57 -6.54 12.34
N SER A 40 -7.76 -6.23 11.87
CA SER A 40 -8.72 -5.40 12.59
C SER A 40 -10.14 -5.77 12.20
N ASP A 41 -11.03 -5.81 13.17
CA ASP A 41 -12.45 -6.05 12.93
C ASP A 41 -13.08 -4.92 12.11
N GLN A 42 -12.57 -3.69 12.26
CA GLN A 42 -13.05 -2.53 11.49
C GLN A 42 -12.80 -2.67 9.99
N LEU A 43 -11.78 -3.43 9.60
CA LEU A 43 -11.41 -3.63 8.21
C LEU A 43 -11.89 -4.97 7.66
N SER A 44 -12.55 -5.76 8.49
CA SER A 44 -13.00 -7.09 8.14
C SER A 44 -14.48 -7.06 7.74
N ARG A 45 -14.81 -7.84 6.72
CA ARG A 45 -16.19 -8.08 6.35
C ARG A 45 -16.75 -9.27 7.12
N ILE A 46 -18.04 -9.53 6.98
CA ILE A 46 -18.68 -10.71 7.57
C ILE A 46 -17.88 -11.97 7.20
N GLY A 47 -17.60 -12.79 8.19
CA GLY A 47 -16.76 -13.98 8.04
C GLY A 47 -15.29 -13.77 8.39
N ASN A 48 -14.97 -12.65 9.04
CA ASN A 48 -13.61 -12.31 9.52
C ASN A 48 -12.55 -12.26 8.43
N MET A 49 -12.94 -11.86 7.24
CA MET A 49 -12.02 -11.69 6.12
C MET A 49 -11.70 -10.22 5.91
N LEU A 50 -10.45 -9.91 5.66
CA LEU A 50 -10.04 -8.56 5.29
C LEU A 50 -10.83 -8.13 4.06
N SER A 51 -11.47 -6.96 4.13
CA SER A 51 -12.31 -6.50 3.01
C SER A 51 -11.47 -6.12 1.79
N GLY A 52 -12.05 -6.30 0.61
CA GLY A 52 -11.41 -5.88 -0.63
C GLY A 52 -11.14 -4.38 -0.67
N GLN A 53 -12.04 -3.58 -0.10
CA GLN A 53 -11.87 -2.13 0.00
C GLN A 53 -10.64 -1.77 0.81
N ALA A 54 -10.42 -2.45 1.94
CA ALA A 54 -9.24 -2.23 2.77
C ALA A 54 -7.96 -2.63 2.03
N MET A 55 -7.97 -3.73 1.29
CA MET A 55 -6.82 -4.14 0.48
C MET A 55 -6.51 -3.11 -0.59
N MET A 56 -7.51 -2.58 -1.28
CA MET A 56 -7.31 -1.55 -2.30
C MET A 56 -6.77 -0.26 -1.69
N ALA A 57 -7.30 0.15 -0.55
CA ALA A 57 -6.82 1.35 0.15
C ALA A 57 -5.38 1.19 0.60
N ALA A 58 -5.02 0.03 1.14
CA ALA A 58 -3.65 -0.25 1.55
C ALA A 58 -2.69 -0.26 0.36
N ALA A 59 -3.11 -0.86 -0.76
CA ALA A 59 -2.32 -0.90 -1.98
C ALA A 59 -2.06 0.51 -2.53
N ASP A 60 -3.09 1.33 -2.60
CA ASP A 60 -2.99 2.71 -3.08
C ASP A 60 -2.04 3.53 -2.18
N THR A 61 -2.20 3.40 -0.87
CA THR A 61 -1.34 4.07 0.10
C THR A 61 0.12 3.62 -0.03
N ALA A 62 0.35 2.32 -0.12
CA ALA A 62 1.69 1.77 -0.23
C ALA A 62 2.41 2.28 -1.48
N MET A 63 1.67 2.43 -2.59
CA MET A 63 2.27 2.94 -3.82
C MET A 63 2.73 4.38 -3.68
N VAL A 64 1.99 5.23 -2.98
CA VAL A 64 2.42 6.60 -2.72
C VAL A 64 3.73 6.59 -1.91
N LEU A 65 3.84 5.74 -0.90
CA LEU A 65 5.08 5.63 -0.13
C LEU A 65 6.25 5.11 -0.97
N ALA A 66 5.99 4.19 -1.88
CA ALA A 66 7.03 3.71 -2.82
C ALA A 66 7.53 4.86 -3.69
N LEU A 67 6.62 5.72 -4.16
CA LEU A 67 7.00 6.92 -4.93
C LEU A 67 7.80 7.90 -4.08
N ILE A 68 7.41 8.13 -2.83
CA ILE A 68 8.18 8.99 -1.91
C ILE A 68 9.60 8.43 -1.75
N SER A 69 9.75 7.13 -1.56
CA SER A 69 11.06 6.50 -1.44
C SER A 69 11.88 6.62 -2.73
N HIS A 70 11.22 6.56 -3.88
CA HIS A 70 11.85 6.73 -5.18
C HIS A 70 12.41 8.14 -5.38
N PHE A 71 11.62 9.16 -5.01
CA PHE A 71 12.03 10.55 -5.16
C PHE A 71 12.93 11.06 -4.03
N GLY A 72 12.89 10.40 -2.89
CA GLY A 72 13.58 10.87 -1.68
C GLY A 72 12.81 11.95 -0.92
N ALA A 73 11.64 12.35 -1.40
CA ALA A 73 10.76 13.33 -0.77
C ALA A 73 9.35 13.22 -1.35
N PHE A 74 8.38 13.77 -0.66
CA PHE A 74 7.01 13.83 -1.18
C PHE A 74 6.95 14.71 -2.43
N ARG A 75 6.32 14.17 -3.46
CA ARG A 75 5.97 14.90 -4.67
C ARG A 75 4.48 14.72 -4.90
N PRO A 76 3.71 15.81 -5.09
CA PRO A 76 2.28 15.69 -5.33
C PRO A 76 1.96 14.75 -6.49
N CYS A 77 1.03 13.86 -6.27
CA CYS A 77 0.61 12.88 -7.27
C CYS A 77 -0.86 12.53 -7.02
N THR A 78 -1.48 11.95 -8.03
CA THR A 78 -2.85 11.47 -7.91
C THR A 78 -3.01 10.15 -8.64
N THR A 79 -3.81 9.27 -8.07
CA THR A 79 -4.11 7.96 -8.67
C THR A 79 -4.96 8.17 -9.91
N VAL A 80 -4.47 7.67 -11.04
CA VAL A 80 -5.20 7.70 -12.31
C VAL A 80 -6.01 6.42 -12.49
N GLN A 81 -5.40 5.29 -12.15
CA GLN A 81 -5.98 3.98 -12.38
C GLN A 81 -5.41 2.97 -11.41
N MET A 82 -6.27 2.06 -10.96
CA MET A 82 -5.87 0.89 -10.19
C MET A 82 -6.66 -0.31 -10.69
N ASN A 83 -5.98 -1.41 -10.94
CA ASN A 83 -6.57 -2.69 -11.32
C ASN A 83 -6.15 -3.74 -10.30
N SER A 84 -7.12 -4.32 -9.59
CA SER A 84 -6.86 -5.27 -8.52
C SER A 84 -7.48 -6.62 -8.82
N SER A 85 -6.73 -7.69 -8.55
CA SER A 85 -7.22 -9.06 -8.58
C SER A 85 -7.13 -9.63 -7.17
N PHE A 86 -8.27 -10.09 -6.65
CA PHE A 86 -8.36 -10.69 -5.32
C PHE A 86 -8.27 -12.19 -5.48
N LEU A 87 -7.15 -12.78 -5.08
CA LEU A 87 -6.80 -14.15 -5.39
C LEU A 87 -7.29 -15.15 -4.35
N LYS A 88 -7.34 -14.72 -3.08
CA LYS A 88 -7.83 -15.55 -1.98
C LYS A 88 -8.20 -14.69 -0.78
N PRO A 89 -9.09 -15.17 0.11
CA PRO A 89 -9.40 -14.47 1.36
C PRO A 89 -8.21 -14.39 2.29
N LEU A 90 -8.13 -13.30 3.05
CA LEU A 90 -7.17 -13.12 4.14
C LEU A 90 -7.94 -13.06 5.46
N SER A 91 -7.72 -14.05 6.32
CA SER A 91 -8.44 -14.17 7.59
C SER A 91 -7.49 -14.35 8.75
N ASN A 92 -7.81 -13.69 9.87
CA ASN A 92 -7.16 -13.91 11.17
C ASN A 92 -5.63 -13.75 11.15
N GLN A 93 -5.13 -12.85 10.33
CA GLN A 93 -3.70 -12.54 10.27
C GLN A 93 -3.51 -11.13 9.74
N ASP A 94 -2.35 -10.56 10.04
CA ASP A 94 -1.93 -9.30 9.43
C ASP A 94 -1.64 -9.51 7.95
N ALA A 95 -1.68 -8.42 7.20
CA ALA A 95 -1.31 -8.43 5.78
C ALA A 95 0.00 -7.69 5.57
N LEU A 96 0.83 -8.22 4.69
CA LEU A 96 2.01 -7.51 4.20
C LEU A 96 1.69 -6.95 2.83
N VAL A 97 1.92 -5.67 2.66
CA VAL A 97 1.60 -4.92 1.44
C VAL A 97 2.91 -4.43 0.85
N GLU A 98 3.31 -5.03 -0.26
CA GLU A 98 4.52 -4.64 -0.95
C GLU A 98 4.18 -3.87 -2.22
N ALA A 99 4.71 -2.65 -2.33
CA ALA A 99 4.52 -1.81 -3.51
C ALA A 99 5.87 -1.52 -4.14
N ARG A 100 5.90 -1.50 -5.47
CA ARG A 100 7.12 -1.29 -6.22
C ARG A 100 6.85 -0.41 -7.44
N VAL A 101 7.72 0.59 -7.65
CA VAL A 101 7.70 1.43 -8.84
C VAL A 101 8.28 0.63 -9.99
N LEU A 102 7.50 0.42 -11.05
CA LEU A 102 7.96 -0.27 -12.26
C LEU A 102 8.62 0.70 -13.23
N ARG A 103 8.03 1.88 -13.38
CA ARG A 103 8.53 2.93 -14.24
C ARG A 103 8.05 4.28 -13.75
N CYS A 104 8.92 5.25 -13.74
CA CYS A 104 8.60 6.62 -13.39
C CYS A 104 9.12 7.57 -14.48
N GLY A 105 8.20 8.18 -15.21
CA GLY A 105 8.48 9.19 -16.22
C GLY A 105 8.32 10.59 -15.67
N LYS A 106 8.23 11.57 -16.55
CA LYS A 106 8.04 12.98 -16.16
C LYS A 106 6.64 13.26 -15.64
N ALA A 107 5.62 12.62 -16.22
CA ALA A 107 4.22 12.88 -15.94
C ALA A 107 3.48 11.71 -15.34
N LEU A 108 3.94 10.48 -15.56
CA LEU A 108 3.26 9.27 -15.12
C LEU A 108 4.23 8.32 -14.42
N ALA A 109 3.73 7.65 -13.40
CA ALA A 109 4.44 6.57 -12.73
C ALA A 109 3.57 5.32 -12.75
N PHE A 110 4.20 4.17 -12.97
CA PHE A 110 3.55 2.87 -13.02
C PHE A 110 4.11 1.99 -11.91
N GLY A 111 3.22 1.29 -11.22
CA GLY A 111 3.62 0.43 -10.14
C GLY A 111 2.81 -0.83 -10.04
N GLU A 112 3.28 -1.74 -9.22
CA GLU A 112 2.54 -2.95 -8.87
C GLU A 112 2.60 -3.20 -7.37
N ILE A 113 1.56 -3.84 -6.86
CA ILE A 113 1.42 -4.14 -5.44
C ILE A 113 1.07 -5.61 -5.29
N ASP A 114 1.67 -6.26 -4.30
CA ASP A 114 1.32 -7.61 -3.88
C ASP A 114 0.95 -7.57 -2.39
N ILE A 115 -0.21 -8.13 -2.05
CA ILE A 115 -0.65 -8.26 -0.66
C ILE A 115 -0.69 -9.74 -0.33
N CYS A 116 0.03 -10.12 0.72
CA CYS A 116 0.07 -11.51 1.18
C CYS A 116 -0.24 -11.57 2.67
N GLY A 117 -0.59 -12.77 3.13
CA GLY A 117 -0.74 -12.99 4.57
C GLY A 117 0.60 -12.95 5.28
N ALA A 118 0.66 -12.28 6.43
CA ALA A 118 1.89 -12.19 7.21
C ALA A 118 2.33 -13.56 7.74
N ASN A 119 1.38 -14.46 8.02
CA ASN A 119 1.68 -15.76 8.60
C ASN A 119 1.98 -16.83 7.54
N ASP A 120 1.23 -16.84 6.43
CA ASP A 120 1.37 -17.90 5.43
C ASP A 120 2.15 -17.49 4.19
N GLY A 121 2.38 -16.18 4.00
CA GLY A 121 3.14 -15.66 2.86
C GLY A 121 2.44 -15.81 1.52
N LYS A 122 1.18 -16.25 1.49
CA LYS A 122 0.46 -16.49 0.25
C LYS A 122 -0.16 -15.22 -0.28
N SER A 123 -0.02 -14.98 -1.58
CA SER A 123 -0.58 -13.80 -2.23
C SER A 123 -2.11 -13.84 -2.19
N ALA A 124 -2.70 -12.76 -1.68
CA ALA A 124 -4.15 -12.62 -1.56
C ALA A 124 -4.70 -11.57 -2.54
N CYS A 125 -3.87 -10.61 -2.94
CA CYS A 125 -4.27 -9.56 -3.87
C CYS A 125 -3.06 -9.10 -4.67
N ARG A 126 -3.27 -8.87 -5.96
CA ARG A 126 -2.27 -8.25 -6.82
C ARG A 126 -2.92 -7.08 -7.54
N ALA A 127 -2.19 -5.98 -7.60
CA ALA A 127 -2.71 -4.77 -8.23
C ALA A 127 -1.64 -4.11 -9.09
N THR A 128 -2.10 -3.40 -10.12
CA THR A 128 -1.27 -2.49 -10.89
C THR A 128 -1.87 -1.10 -10.81
N THR A 129 -1.02 -0.08 -10.81
CA THR A 129 -1.46 1.31 -10.65
C THR A 129 -0.77 2.21 -11.65
N THR A 130 -1.44 3.32 -11.95
CA THR A 130 -0.87 4.46 -12.67
C THR A 130 -1.14 5.71 -11.86
N TYR A 131 -0.11 6.52 -11.69
CA TYR A 131 -0.21 7.81 -10.99
C TYR A 131 0.20 8.94 -11.93
N ALA A 132 -0.53 10.04 -11.85
CA ALA A 132 -0.12 11.30 -12.47
C ALA A 132 0.75 12.07 -11.48
N LEU A 133 1.89 12.54 -11.95
CA LEU A 133 2.80 13.38 -11.17
C LEU A 133 2.42 14.84 -11.43
N LEU A 134 2.12 15.57 -10.37
CA LEU A 134 1.63 16.93 -10.46
C LEU A 134 2.74 17.96 -10.29
#